data_8ff0846b347af62f3092f6cd276775f2
#
_entry.id   8ff0846b347af62f3092f6cd276775f2
#
_cell.length_a   1.000
_cell.length_b   1.000
_cell.length_c   1.000
_cell.angle_alpha   90.00
_cell.angle_beta   90.00
_cell.angle_gamma   90.00
#
_symmetry.space_group_name_H-M   'P 1'
#
loop_
_entity.id
_entity.type
_entity.pdbx_description
1 polymer ?
#
loop_
_entity_poly.entity_id
_entity_poly.type
_entity_poly.pdbx_seq_one_letter_code
_entity_poly.pdbx_strand_id
1 'polypeptide(L)'
;IALQMCVKLGAAVVIGVDPIEKRRNVALKLGADYVLDSTACDAGLEIKRLTDKMGADAIIETSGNVHALQASIKGLAYNGTIAYVAFAKPFPAGLWLGQEGHFNQGKIVFSRACSEPLPEYPRWTRKRIEDVVWNMLMGGYLNCEDIIDPIVPFEESAEGFMKYVDQDPELSIKMGVTFDK
;
A
#
# COMPACT_ATOMS: atom_id res chain seq x y z
N ILE A 1 4.11 -2.04 -5.34
CA ILE A 1 4.40 -3.48 -5.17
C ILE A 1 3.16 -4.21 -4.65
N ALA A 2 2.60 -3.87 -3.47
CA ALA A 2 1.44 -4.58 -2.90
C ALA A 2 0.27 -4.71 -3.90
N LEU A 3 -0.05 -3.63 -4.62
CA LEU A 3 -1.08 -3.62 -5.66
C LEU A 3 -0.83 -4.70 -6.73
N GLN A 4 0.38 -4.77 -7.27
CA GLN A 4 0.75 -5.79 -8.26
C GLN A 4 0.61 -7.21 -7.70
N MET A 5 0.95 -7.41 -6.43
CA MET A 5 0.75 -8.71 -5.77
C MET A 5 -0.72 -9.05 -5.67
N CYS A 6 -1.60 -8.11 -5.33
CA CYS A 6 -3.05 -8.34 -5.33
C CYS A 6 -3.55 -8.79 -6.71
N VAL A 7 -3.16 -8.10 -7.77
CA VAL A 7 -3.50 -8.48 -9.16
C VAL A 7 -3.01 -9.89 -9.47
N LYS A 8 -1.75 -10.19 -9.18
CA LYS A 8 -1.14 -11.51 -9.48
C LYS A 8 -1.73 -12.65 -8.65
N LEU A 9 -2.21 -12.37 -7.45
CA LEU A 9 -2.88 -13.34 -6.59
C LEU A 9 -4.36 -13.55 -6.95
N GLY A 10 -4.87 -12.83 -7.94
CA GLY A 10 -6.20 -13.05 -8.49
C GLY A 10 -7.31 -12.28 -7.78
N ALA A 11 -7.01 -11.12 -7.19
CA ALA A 11 -8.06 -10.24 -6.71
C ALA A 11 -8.98 -9.84 -7.87
N ALA A 12 -10.29 -9.97 -7.68
CA ALA A 12 -11.27 -9.68 -8.71
C ALA A 12 -11.40 -8.17 -9.01
N VAL A 13 -11.19 -7.35 -7.98
CA VAL A 13 -11.17 -5.89 -8.07
C VAL A 13 -10.02 -5.37 -7.22
N VAL A 14 -9.20 -4.51 -7.79
CA VAL A 14 -8.07 -3.85 -7.11
C VAL A 14 -8.26 -2.34 -7.15
N ILE A 15 -8.34 -1.73 -5.97
CA ILE A 15 -8.54 -0.29 -5.80
C ILE A 15 -7.29 0.32 -5.19
N GLY A 16 -6.66 1.27 -5.89
CA GLY A 16 -5.55 2.08 -5.36
C GLY A 16 -6.09 3.37 -4.72
N VAL A 17 -5.60 3.70 -3.53
CA VAL A 17 -5.97 4.96 -2.84
C VAL A 17 -4.69 5.72 -2.53
N ASP A 18 -4.54 6.92 -3.09
CA ASP A 18 -3.38 7.78 -2.83
C ASP A 18 -3.76 9.25 -3.10
N PRO A 19 -3.35 10.22 -2.27
CA PRO A 19 -3.59 11.64 -2.52
C PRO A 19 -2.82 12.18 -3.73
N ILE A 20 -1.73 11.53 -4.14
CA ILE A 20 -0.82 12.00 -5.18
C ILE A 20 -1.23 11.43 -6.54
N GLU A 21 -1.58 12.30 -7.48
CA GLU A 21 -2.03 11.91 -8.82
C GLU A 21 -1.01 11.05 -9.58
N LYS A 22 0.26 11.40 -9.52
CA LYS A 22 1.36 10.62 -10.13
C LYS A 22 1.35 9.16 -9.69
N ARG A 23 1.12 8.90 -8.39
CA ARG A 23 1.04 7.56 -7.82
C ARG A 23 -0.23 6.84 -8.25
N ARG A 24 -1.36 7.54 -8.33
CA ARG A 24 -2.60 6.97 -8.86
C ARG A 24 -2.47 6.55 -10.32
N ASN A 25 -1.81 7.37 -11.15
CA ASN A 25 -1.58 7.05 -12.56
C ASN A 25 -0.69 5.82 -12.73
N VAL A 26 0.33 5.66 -11.90
CA VAL A 26 1.16 4.45 -11.91
C VAL A 26 0.40 3.24 -11.38
N ALA A 27 -0.47 3.41 -10.38
CA ALA A 27 -1.33 2.33 -9.91
C ALA A 27 -2.22 1.77 -11.02
N LEU A 28 -2.82 2.63 -11.86
CA LEU A 28 -3.59 2.21 -13.04
C LEU A 28 -2.74 1.41 -14.03
N LYS A 29 -1.54 1.90 -14.36
CA LYS A 29 -0.61 1.18 -15.26
C LYS A 29 -0.24 -0.20 -14.72
N LEU A 30 -0.14 -0.34 -13.41
CA LEU A 30 0.26 -1.56 -12.73
C LEU A 30 -0.92 -2.51 -12.40
N GLY A 31 -2.12 -2.20 -12.91
CA GLY A 31 -3.26 -3.10 -12.90
C GLY A 31 -4.32 -2.81 -11.84
N ALA A 32 -4.37 -1.60 -11.27
CA ALA A 32 -5.54 -1.18 -10.51
C ALA A 32 -6.75 -1.02 -11.45
N ASP A 33 -7.91 -1.53 -11.04
CA ASP A 33 -9.17 -1.31 -11.75
C ASP A 33 -9.71 0.09 -11.49
N TYR A 34 -9.50 0.60 -10.29
CA TYR A 34 -9.90 1.94 -9.86
C TYR A 34 -8.81 2.60 -9.03
N VAL A 35 -8.79 3.94 -9.09
CA VAL A 35 -7.97 4.75 -8.20
C VAL A 35 -8.80 5.86 -7.56
N LEU A 36 -8.53 6.13 -6.30
CA LEU A 36 -9.25 7.14 -5.51
C LEU A 36 -8.29 8.20 -4.99
N ASP A 37 -8.70 9.44 -5.09
CA ASP A 37 -8.06 10.56 -4.42
C ASP A 37 -8.65 10.74 -3.03
N SER A 38 -7.90 10.38 -2.00
CA SER A 38 -8.34 10.50 -0.61
C SER A 38 -8.53 11.93 -0.12
N THR A 39 -8.09 12.92 -0.89
CA THR A 39 -8.32 14.35 -0.59
C THR A 39 -9.59 14.89 -1.23
N ALA A 40 -10.04 14.24 -2.30
CA ALA A 40 -11.22 14.66 -3.08
C ALA A 40 -12.51 13.91 -2.72
N CYS A 41 -12.39 12.73 -2.08
CA CYS A 41 -13.54 11.91 -1.72
C CYS A 41 -13.37 11.18 -0.40
N ASP A 42 -14.48 10.70 0.16
CA ASP A 42 -14.46 9.72 1.25
C ASP A 42 -14.12 8.34 0.67
N ALA A 43 -12.84 7.97 0.75
CA ALA A 43 -12.34 6.73 0.15
C ALA A 43 -13.07 5.49 0.69
N GLY A 44 -13.45 5.47 1.96
CA GLY A 44 -14.19 4.34 2.55
C GLY A 44 -15.58 4.16 1.92
N LEU A 45 -16.32 5.25 1.70
CA LEU A 45 -17.60 5.22 1.01
C LEU A 45 -17.46 4.85 -0.46
N GLU A 46 -16.44 5.36 -1.15
CA GLU A 46 -16.19 5.03 -2.54
C GLU A 46 -15.82 3.55 -2.73
N ILE A 47 -15.02 2.98 -1.82
CA ILE A 47 -14.75 1.53 -1.81
C ILE A 47 -16.07 0.76 -1.70
N LYS A 48 -16.96 1.14 -0.79
CA LYS A 48 -18.29 0.52 -0.66
C LYS A 48 -19.11 0.67 -1.96
N ARG A 49 -19.08 1.83 -2.60
CA ARG A 49 -19.79 2.07 -3.85
C ARG A 49 -19.27 1.18 -5.00
N LEU A 50 -17.95 1.05 -5.11
CA LEU A 50 -17.31 0.25 -6.16
C LEU A 50 -17.44 -1.27 -5.95
N THR A 51 -17.83 -1.69 -4.77
CA THR A 51 -17.98 -3.11 -4.39
C THR A 51 -19.45 -3.47 -4.07
N ASP A 52 -20.40 -2.83 -4.70
CA ASP A 52 -21.83 -3.07 -4.47
C ASP A 52 -22.24 -3.05 -2.99
N LYS A 53 -21.67 -2.14 -2.22
CA LYS A 53 -21.83 -1.95 -0.77
C LYS A 53 -21.20 -3.06 0.10
N MET A 54 -20.57 -4.05 -0.48
CA MET A 54 -19.92 -5.12 0.29
C MET A 54 -18.69 -4.63 1.04
N GLY A 55 -17.90 -3.77 0.42
CA GLY A 55 -16.58 -3.35 0.91
C GLY A 55 -15.46 -4.25 0.40
N ALA A 56 -14.23 -3.90 0.75
CA ALA A 56 -13.05 -4.66 0.38
C ALA A 56 -12.82 -5.82 1.36
N ASP A 57 -12.58 -7.02 0.85
CA ASP A 57 -12.27 -8.22 1.66
C ASP A 57 -10.91 -8.09 2.35
N ALA A 58 -9.95 -7.47 1.66
CA ALA A 58 -8.61 -7.21 2.16
C ALA A 58 -8.17 -5.78 1.83
N ILE A 59 -7.58 -5.11 2.79
CA ILE A 59 -6.98 -3.79 2.62
C ILE A 59 -5.54 -3.86 3.10
N ILE A 60 -4.61 -3.37 2.29
CA ILE A 60 -3.19 -3.26 2.65
C ILE A 60 -2.90 -1.79 2.95
N GLU A 61 -2.80 -1.46 4.25
CA GLU A 61 -2.54 -0.11 4.70
C GLU A 61 -1.01 0.11 4.81
N THR A 62 -0.50 1.03 3.99
CA THR A 62 0.94 1.29 3.86
C THR A 62 1.35 2.71 4.23
N SER A 63 0.39 3.61 4.47
CA SER A 63 0.67 5.02 4.69
C SER A 63 1.01 5.36 6.15
N GLY A 64 0.45 4.63 7.10
CA GLY A 64 0.55 4.96 8.53
C GLY A 64 -0.23 6.21 8.94
N ASN A 65 -1.13 6.69 8.08
CA ASN A 65 -1.96 7.86 8.34
C ASN A 65 -3.26 7.45 9.03
N VAL A 66 -3.64 8.13 10.11
CA VAL A 66 -4.85 7.81 10.87
C VAL A 66 -6.13 7.95 10.03
N HIS A 67 -6.19 8.92 9.12
CA HIS A 67 -7.35 9.10 8.24
C HIS A 67 -7.45 7.98 7.20
N ALA A 68 -6.32 7.49 6.68
CA ALA A 68 -6.28 6.35 5.79
C ALA A 68 -6.72 5.06 6.50
N LEU A 69 -6.28 4.85 7.75
CA LEU A 69 -6.74 3.73 8.56
C LEU A 69 -8.24 3.83 8.86
N GLN A 70 -8.75 5.02 9.19
CA GLN A 70 -10.19 5.23 9.42
C GLN A 70 -11.01 4.96 8.15
N ALA A 71 -10.54 5.42 6.99
CA ALA A 71 -11.18 5.13 5.70
C ALA A 71 -11.12 3.62 5.37
N SER A 72 -10.03 2.94 5.73
CA SER A 72 -9.90 1.49 5.60
C SER A 72 -10.94 0.74 6.44
N ILE A 73 -11.12 1.13 7.71
CA ILE A 73 -12.14 0.53 8.58
C ILE A 73 -13.54 0.72 7.98
N LYS A 74 -13.83 1.91 7.46
CA LYS A 74 -15.10 2.25 6.84
C LYS A 74 -15.36 1.46 5.54
N GLY A 75 -14.32 1.32 4.71
CA GLY A 75 -14.40 0.62 3.42
C GLY A 75 -14.33 -0.90 3.51
N LEU A 76 -14.05 -1.45 4.69
CA LEU A 76 -13.84 -2.89 4.87
C LEU A 76 -15.15 -3.67 4.74
N ALA A 77 -15.08 -4.85 4.14
CA ALA A 77 -16.18 -5.81 4.12
C ALA A 77 -16.41 -6.44 5.49
N TYR A 78 -17.60 -7.05 5.67
CA TYR A 78 -17.88 -7.85 6.85
C TYR A 78 -16.84 -8.97 7.01
N ASN A 79 -16.26 -9.11 8.20
CA ASN A 79 -15.15 -10.04 8.50
C ASN A 79 -13.89 -9.87 7.65
N GLY A 80 -13.76 -8.73 6.96
CA GLY A 80 -12.57 -8.40 6.15
C GLY A 80 -11.32 -8.15 7.00
N THR A 81 -10.18 -8.06 6.34
CA THR A 81 -8.88 -7.91 7.02
C THR A 81 -8.13 -6.69 6.51
N ILE A 82 -7.66 -5.85 7.43
CA ILE A 82 -6.70 -4.79 7.17
C ILE A 82 -5.31 -5.32 7.54
N ALA A 83 -4.43 -5.51 6.54
CA ALA A 83 -3.02 -5.76 6.75
C ALA A 83 -2.31 -4.40 6.96
N TYR A 84 -1.95 -4.11 8.20
CA TYR A 84 -1.30 -2.87 8.57
C TYR A 84 0.21 -3.04 8.45
N VAL A 85 0.78 -2.54 7.35
CA VAL A 85 2.20 -2.69 6.97
C VAL A 85 3.03 -1.47 7.38
N ALA A 86 2.38 -0.34 7.55
CA ALA A 86 3.03 0.92 7.84
C ALA A 86 3.70 0.96 9.22
N PHE A 87 4.81 1.69 9.31
CA PHE A 87 5.40 2.12 10.58
C PHE A 87 4.88 3.52 10.92
N ALA A 88 3.73 3.58 11.58
CA ALA A 88 3.05 4.84 11.89
C ALA A 88 3.74 5.62 13.01
N LYS A 89 3.62 6.95 12.92
CA LYS A 89 3.83 7.83 14.07
C LYS A 89 2.65 7.69 15.07
N PRO A 90 2.82 8.10 16.33
CA PRO A 90 1.70 8.11 17.28
C PRO A 90 0.51 8.90 16.73
N PHE A 91 -0.69 8.35 16.81
CA PHE A 91 -1.90 9.06 16.41
C PHE A 91 -2.29 10.06 17.49
N PRO A 92 -2.52 11.32 17.15
CA PRO A 92 -2.88 12.33 18.14
C PRO A 92 -4.25 12.08 18.75
N ALA A 93 -5.24 11.76 17.96
CA ALA A 93 -6.61 11.38 18.30
C ALA A 93 -7.39 11.07 17.02
N GLY A 94 -8.64 10.62 17.15
CA GLY A 94 -9.60 10.58 16.05
C GLY A 94 -9.78 9.23 15.36
N LEU A 95 -9.11 8.17 15.81
CA LEU A 95 -9.43 6.83 15.35
C LEU A 95 -10.69 6.34 16.07
N TRP A 96 -11.73 6.05 15.30
CA TRP A 96 -12.98 5.54 15.80
C TRP A 96 -13.22 4.10 15.37
N LEU A 97 -13.17 3.19 16.33
CA LEU A 97 -13.35 1.75 16.09
C LEU A 97 -14.81 1.28 16.25
N GLY A 98 -15.71 2.17 16.66
CA GLY A 98 -17.14 1.92 16.67
C GLY A 98 -17.74 1.86 15.27
N GLN A 99 -19.08 1.78 15.17
CA GLN A 99 -19.82 1.68 13.90
C GLN A 99 -19.23 0.63 12.97
N GLU A 100 -18.63 1.04 11.83
CA GLU A 100 -18.15 0.11 10.81
C GLU A 100 -17.15 -0.90 11.37
N GLY A 101 -16.23 -0.50 12.22
CA GLY A 101 -15.28 -1.42 12.84
C GLY A 101 -15.97 -2.47 13.70
N HIS A 102 -16.98 -2.06 14.46
CA HIS A 102 -17.76 -2.96 15.31
C HIS A 102 -18.73 -3.83 14.48
N PHE A 103 -19.52 -3.23 13.60
CA PHE A 103 -20.54 -3.95 12.84
C PHE A 103 -19.94 -4.88 11.79
N ASN A 104 -18.84 -4.50 11.16
CA ASN A 104 -18.20 -5.32 10.14
C ASN A 104 -17.33 -6.43 10.74
N GLN A 105 -17.10 -6.46 12.05
CA GLN A 105 -16.24 -7.46 12.71
C GLN A 105 -14.88 -7.60 12.02
N GLY A 106 -14.33 -6.45 11.59
CA GLY A 106 -13.07 -6.39 10.84
C GLY A 106 -11.87 -6.81 11.68
N LYS A 107 -10.84 -7.27 11.02
CA LYS A 107 -9.56 -7.65 11.61
C LYS A 107 -8.49 -6.66 11.22
N ILE A 108 -7.62 -6.27 12.16
CA ILE A 108 -6.40 -5.51 11.87
C ILE A 108 -5.23 -6.42 12.23
N VAL A 109 -4.42 -6.75 11.23
CA VAL A 109 -3.23 -7.59 11.36
C VAL A 109 -2.00 -6.73 11.13
N PHE A 110 -1.16 -6.62 12.16
CA PHE A 110 0.11 -5.90 12.03
C PHE A 110 1.12 -6.76 11.30
N SER A 111 1.66 -6.24 10.20
CA SER A 111 2.66 -6.91 9.39
C SER A 111 3.98 -6.19 9.48
N ARG A 112 5.01 -6.88 9.96
CA ARG A 112 6.36 -6.34 10.10
C ARG A 112 7.29 -6.90 9.04
N ALA A 113 7.99 -6.03 8.32
CA ALA A 113 8.85 -6.39 7.18
C ALA A 113 10.00 -7.34 7.52
N CYS A 114 10.55 -7.27 8.72
CA CYS A 114 11.77 -8.00 9.11
C CYS A 114 11.51 -9.08 10.17
N SER A 115 10.28 -9.58 10.27
CA SER A 115 9.93 -10.62 11.23
C SER A 115 9.72 -11.95 10.55
N GLU A 116 9.92 -13.02 11.28
CA GLU A 116 9.42 -14.33 10.86
C GLU A 116 7.89 -14.28 10.74
N PRO A 117 7.32 -15.08 9.82
CA PRO A 117 5.88 -15.15 9.65
C PRO A 117 5.17 -15.60 10.93
N LEU A 118 3.87 -15.38 10.94
CA LEU A 118 3.01 -15.82 12.05
C LEU A 118 3.15 -17.32 12.30
N PRO A 119 3.02 -17.78 13.56
CA PRO A 119 3.12 -19.19 13.92
C PRO A 119 2.17 -20.11 13.14
N GLU A 120 1.02 -19.59 12.68
CA GLU A 120 0.04 -20.29 11.86
C GLU A 120 0.57 -20.66 10.47
N TYR A 121 1.65 -20.01 10.02
CA TYR A 121 2.27 -20.22 8.72
C TYR A 121 3.77 -20.58 8.84
N PRO A 122 4.15 -21.61 9.58
CA PRO A 122 5.54 -21.89 9.95
C PRO A 122 6.46 -22.23 8.75
N ARG A 123 5.88 -22.58 7.61
CA ARG A 123 6.64 -22.81 6.38
C ARG A 123 7.07 -21.55 5.64
N TRP A 124 6.53 -20.39 6.02
CA TRP A 124 6.87 -19.10 5.45
C TRP A 124 7.94 -18.42 6.30
N THR A 125 9.18 -18.92 6.22
CA THR A 125 10.33 -18.29 6.86
C THR A 125 10.72 -17.02 6.11
N ARG A 126 11.48 -16.15 6.75
CA ARG A 126 12.04 -14.93 6.14
C ARG A 126 12.77 -15.25 4.84
N LYS A 127 13.66 -16.24 4.87
CA LYS A 127 14.39 -16.67 3.66
C LYS A 127 13.44 -17.05 2.53
N ARG A 128 12.41 -17.82 2.81
CA ARG A 128 11.43 -18.21 1.79
C ARG A 128 10.70 -17.02 1.20
N ILE A 129 10.33 -16.03 2.03
CA ILE A 129 9.67 -14.80 1.57
C ILE A 129 10.61 -14.03 0.65
N GLU A 130 11.88 -13.86 1.04
CA GLU A 130 12.90 -13.20 0.23
C GLU A 130 13.10 -13.92 -1.11
N ASP A 131 13.26 -15.24 -1.11
CA ASP A 131 13.42 -16.06 -2.33
C ASP A 131 12.21 -15.91 -3.27
N VAL A 132 10.98 -15.90 -2.73
CA VAL A 132 9.76 -15.70 -3.53
C VAL A 132 9.73 -14.32 -4.16
N VAL A 133 10.04 -13.28 -3.39
CA VAL A 133 10.05 -11.90 -3.91
C VAL A 133 11.11 -11.73 -5.00
N TRP A 134 12.32 -12.27 -4.80
CA TRP A 134 13.36 -12.26 -5.82
C TRP A 134 12.94 -13.01 -7.09
N ASN A 135 12.33 -14.17 -6.96
CA ASN A 135 11.80 -14.91 -8.12
C ASN A 135 10.72 -14.13 -8.86
N MET A 136 9.86 -13.41 -8.14
CA MET A 136 8.84 -12.55 -8.75
C MET A 136 9.45 -11.37 -9.52
N LEU A 137 10.49 -10.74 -8.96
CA LEU A 137 11.21 -9.65 -9.63
C LEU A 137 11.96 -10.15 -10.86
N MET A 138 12.77 -11.20 -10.73
CA MET A 138 13.57 -11.75 -11.82
C MET A 138 12.70 -12.38 -12.92
N GLY A 139 11.55 -12.91 -12.58
CA GLY A 139 10.57 -13.46 -13.52
C GLY A 139 9.68 -12.41 -14.20
N GLY A 140 9.86 -11.12 -13.90
CA GLY A 140 9.04 -10.04 -14.46
C GLY A 140 7.59 -10.01 -13.96
N TYR A 141 7.28 -10.74 -12.88
CA TYR A 141 5.93 -10.69 -12.28
C TYR A 141 5.67 -9.37 -11.53
N LEU A 142 6.73 -8.74 -11.05
CA LEU A 142 6.68 -7.41 -10.44
C LEU A 142 7.46 -6.44 -11.31
N ASN A 143 6.81 -5.36 -11.74
CA ASN A 143 7.43 -4.25 -12.46
C ASN A 143 7.82 -3.17 -11.45
N CYS A 144 9.12 -2.86 -11.38
CA CYS A 144 9.66 -1.79 -10.55
C CYS A 144 10.08 -0.55 -11.37
N GLU A 145 10.14 -0.64 -12.70
CA GLU A 145 10.60 0.46 -13.55
C GLU A 145 9.73 1.71 -13.41
N ASP A 146 8.41 1.53 -13.44
CA ASP A 146 7.47 2.63 -13.27
C ASP A 146 7.40 3.18 -11.82
N ILE A 147 8.01 2.47 -10.87
CA ILE A 147 7.97 2.84 -9.44
C ILE A 147 9.21 3.62 -9.05
N ILE A 148 10.38 3.30 -9.67
CA ILE A 148 11.65 3.96 -9.35
C ILE A 148 11.73 5.26 -10.15
N ASP A 149 11.27 6.34 -9.55
CA ASP A 149 11.19 7.66 -10.20
C ASP A 149 11.15 8.78 -9.13
N PRO A 150 12.10 9.73 -9.17
CA PRO A 150 13.20 9.88 -10.12
C PRO A 150 14.40 8.96 -9.82
N ILE A 151 15.31 8.86 -10.78
CA ILE A 151 16.63 8.25 -10.58
C ILE A 151 17.66 9.38 -10.61
N VAL A 152 18.51 9.46 -9.61
CA VAL A 152 19.56 10.48 -9.48
C VAL A 152 20.94 9.84 -9.37
N PRO A 153 22.03 10.52 -9.81
CA PRO A 153 23.40 10.07 -9.57
C PRO A 153 23.70 10.01 -8.06
N PHE A 154 24.64 9.15 -7.67
CA PHE A 154 25.03 9.02 -6.26
C PHE A 154 25.52 10.35 -5.66
N GLU A 155 26.25 11.15 -6.42
CA GLU A 155 26.77 12.46 -6.02
C GLU A 155 25.66 13.45 -5.65
N GLU A 156 24.49 13.32 -6.28
CA GLU A 156 23.32 14.16 -6.06
C GLU A 156 22.31 13.54 -5.06
N SER A 157 22.61 12.37 -4.51
CA SER A 157 21.64 11.59 -3.72
C SER A 157 21.16 12.32 -2.46
N ALA A 158 22.02 13.10 -1.82
CA ALA A 158 21.67 13.86 -0.61
C ALA A 158 20.65 14.98 -0.94
N GLU A 159 20.93 15.76 -1.99
CA GLU A 159 20.02 16.82 -2.46
C GLU A 159 18.72 16.24 -3.01
N GLY A 160 18.84 15.15 -3.78
CA GLY A 160 17.70 14.41 -4.28
C GLY A 160 16.80 13.89 -3.17
N PHE A 161 17.36 13.34 -2.10
CA PHE A 161 16.58 12.89 -0.95
C PHE A 161 15.83 14.05 -0.29
N MET A 162 16.50 15.15 -0.01
CA MET A 162 15.86 16.33 0.57
C MET A 162 14.71 16.84 -0.30
N LYS A 163 14.93 16.92 -1.61
CA LYS A 163 13.91 17.38 -2.55
C LYS A 163 12.75 16.39 -2.70
N TYR A 164 13.03 15.16 -3.11
CA TYR A 164 12.01 14.22 -3.57
C TYR A 164 11.38 13.36 -2.48
N VAL A 165 11.99 13.31 -1.30
CA VAL A 165 11.45 12.50 -0.19
C VAL A 165 10.92 13.36 0.94
N ASP A 166 11.57 14.50 1.22
CA ASP A 166 11.26 15.33 2.37
C ASP A 166 10.43 16.58 2.02
N GLN A 167 10.84 17.35 1.00
CA GLN A 167 10.21 18.62 0.65
C GLN A 167 9.04 18.45 -0.30
N ASP A 168 9.24 17.79 -1.42
CA ASP A 168 8.28 17.67 -2.53
C ASP A 168 7.98 16.19 -2.86
N PRO A 169 7.41 15.40 -1.92
CA PRO A 169 7.19 13.96 -2.13
C PRO A 169 6.19 13.62 -3.24
N GLU A 170 5.41 14.61 -3.70
CA GLU A 170 4.51 14.47 -4.86
C GLU A 170 5.27 14.34 -6.18
N LEU A 171 6.52 14.80 -6.24
CA LEU A 171 7.36 14.68 -7.43
C LEU A 171 7.97 13.29 -7.60
N SER A 172 7.83 12.42 -6.59
CA SER A 172 8.44 11.08 -6.60
C SER A 172 7.44 9.97 -6.27
N ILE A 173 7.77 8.77 -6.71
CA ILE A 173 7.16 7.55 -6.19
C ILE A 173 8.14 6.85 -5.25
N LYS A 174 9.32 6.52 -5.79
CA LYS A 174 10.45 5.96 -5.04
C LYS A 174 11.74 6.44 -5.70
N MET A 175 12.46 7.32 -5.05
CA MET A 175 13.76 7.76 -5.57
C MET A 175 14.74 6.60 -5.68
N GLY A 176 15.35 6.46 -6.83
CA GLY A 176 16.48 5.56 -7.10
C GLY A 176 17.80 6.32 -7.16
N VAL A 177 18.89 5.61 -6.95
CA VAL A 177 20.26 6.16 -7.07
C VAL A 177 21.07 5.28 -8.01
N THR A 178 21.75 5.90 -8.98
CA THR A 178 22.71 5.21 -9.86
C THR A 178 24.13 5.39 -9.35
N PHE A 179 24.94 4.38 -9.60
CA PHE A 179 26.36 4.34 -9.28
C PHE A 179 27.17 4.19 -10.59
N ASP A 180 26.86 5.01 -11.58
CA ASP A 180 27.57 4.99 -12.83
C ASP A 180 29.03 5.44 -12.60
N LYS A 181 29.97 4.67 -13.14
CA LYS A 181 31.40 4.97 -13.08
C LYS A 181 31.79 5.77 -14.31
#